data_0d8c3957bd2a1ee6df70059ab2e84f75
#
_entry.id   0d8c3957bd2a1ee6df70059ab2e84f75
#
_cell.length_a   1.000
_cell.length_b   1.000
_cell.length_c   1.000
_cell.angle_alpha   90.00
_cell.angle_beta   90.00
_cell.angle_gamma   90.00
#
_symmetry.space_group_name_H-M   'P 1'
#
loop_
_entity.id
_entity.type
_entity.pdbx_description
1 polymer ?
#
loop_
_entity_poly.entity_id
_entity_poly.type
_entity_poly.pdbx_seq_one_letter_code
_entity_poly.pdbx_strand_id
1 'polypeptide(L)'
;MGQTPELGQIIILNGVPRSGKSSIVAVIQETFDGLWMNLGVDRFMQMTPARYLPGIGLRPGGERQDIEPLVPILYSAMYESIAAHSRLGLNVVVDVGHHDAYARERGILADSARRLNGLPVLFVGVHCPIEIIMERRQNTGWNVGSTGDSPMPHPVQLWQSEVHIPGIYDLEVDTSLLSPGACAEVIRQHLGDSPAPSAFQRLAAHYT
;
A
#
# COMPACT_ATOMS: atom_id res chain seq x y z
N MET A 1 32.44 10.13 -18.02
CA MET A 1 31.35 10.75 -17.25
C MET A 1 30.24 9.74 -17.21
N GLY A 2 30.01 9.06 -16.07
CA GLY A 2 28.91 8.13 -15.92
C GLY A 2 27.61 8.91 -15.91
N GLN A 3 26.65 8.56 -16.77
CA GLN A 3 25.30 9.09 -16.67
C GLN A 3 24.75 8.68 -15.31
N THR A 4 24.18 9.63 -14.58
CA THR A 4 23.38 9.31 -13.40
C THR A 4 22.25 8.40 -13.87
N PRO A 5 22.04 7.21 -13.29
CA PRO A 5 20.95 6.35 -13.71
C PRO A 5 19.62 7.09 -13.60
N GLU A 6 18.77 6.93 -14.59
CA GLU A 6 17.40 7.44 -14.53
C GLU A 6 16.69 6.78 -13.34
N LEU A 7 15.92 7.57 -12.57
CA LEU A 7 15.20 7.05 -11.42
C LEU A 7 14.11 6.07 -11.86
N GLY A 8 14.04 4.91 -11.20
CA GLY A 8 12.96 3.95 -11.42
C GLY A 8 11.63 4.49 -10.90
N GLN A 9 10.55 4.22 -11.63
CA GLN A 9 9.19 4.60 -11.25
C GLN A 9 8.73 3.83 -10.00
N ILE A 10 7.92 4.46 -9.16
CA ILE A 10 7.34 3.86 -7.97
C ILE A 10 5.83 3.95 -8.07
N ILE A 11 5.14 2.81 -7.99
CA ILE A 11 3.67 2.73 -7.86
C ILE A 11 3.34 2.21 -6.48
N ILE A 12 2.54 2.95 -5.71
CA ILE A 12 2.06 2.53 -4.40
C ILE A 12 0.55 2.40 -4.45
N LEU A 13 0.05 1.16 -4.29
CA LEU A 13 -1.36 0.83 -4.23
C LEU A 13 -1.81 0.78 -2.78
N ASN A 14 -2.61 1.73 -2.34
CA ASN A 14 -3.15 1.79 -0.98
C ASN A 14 -4.62 1.41 -0.96
N GLY A 15 -5.01 0.55 -0.04
CA GLY A 15 -6.40 0.11 0.11
C GLY A 15 -6.54 -1.01 1.13
N VAL A 16 -7.77 -1.34 1.47
CA VAL A 16 -8.08 -2.39 2.45
C VAL A 16 -7.61 -3.78 1.98
N PRO A 17 -7.38 -4.74 2.88
CA PRO A 17 -7.17 -6.13 2.50
C PRO A 17 -8.34 -6.65 1.66
N ARG A 18 -8.02 -7.45 0.63
CA ARG A 18 -8.98 -7.99 -0.35
C ARG A 18 -9.59 -6.96 -1.32
N SER A 19 -9.12 -5.73 -1.34
CA SER A 19 -9.53 -4.77 -2.39
C SER A 19 -8.97 -5.07 -3.79
N GLY A 20 -8.15 -6.11 -3.97
CA GLY A 20 -7.65 -6.50 -5.30
C GLY A 20 -6.26 -5.97 -5.66
N LYS A 21 -5.58 -5.26 -4.76
CA LYS A 21 -4.24 -4.68 -4.99
C LYS A 21 -3.22 -5.68 -5.54
N SER A 22 -3.08 -6.83 -4.89
CA SER A 22 -2.09 -7.85 -5.28
C SER A 22 -2.35 -8.42 -6.69
N SER A 23 -3.62 -8.45 -7.14
CA SER A 23 -3.95 -8.82 -8.52
C SER A 23 -3.51 -7.74 -9.51
N ILE A 24 -3.65 -6.46 -9.14
CA ILE A 24 -3.13 -5.34 -9.95
C ILE A 24 -1.61 -5.39 -10.00
N VAL A 25 -0.93 -5.63 -8.86
CA VAL A 25 0.53 -5.82 -8.81
C VAL A 25 0.99 -6.91 -9.77
N ALA A 26 0.32 -8.06 -9.78
CA ALA A 26 0.67 -9.17 -10.67
C ALA A 26 0.57 -8.76 -12.16
N VAL A 27 -0.50 -8.06 -12.54
CA VAL A 27 -0.66 -7.55 -13.91
C VAL A 27 0.45 -6.54 -14.27
N ILE A 28 0.78 -5.61 -13.38
CA ILE A 28 1.85 -4.65 -13.59
C ILE A 28 3.18 -5.37 -13.83
N GLN A 29 3.53 -6.35 -12.98
CA GLN A 29 4.78 -7.11 -13.12
C GLN A 29 4.84 -7.91 -14.43
N GLU A 30 3.72 -8.37 -14.94
CA GLU A 30 3.64 -9.18 -16.15
C GLU A 30 3.60 -8.34 -17.44
N THR A 31 2.98 -7.16 -17.40
CA THR A 31 2.60 -6.44 -18.62
C THR A 31 3.24 -5.07 -18.82
N PHE A 32 3.87 -4.49 -17.78
CA PHE A 32 4.53 -3.19 -17.92
C PHE A 32 5.98 -3.38 -18.41
N ASP A 33 6.43 -2.45 -19.24
CA ASP A 33 7.81 -2.46 -19.72
C ASP A 33 8.81 -2.26 -18.58
N GLY A 34 9.93 -2.96 -18.68
CA GLY A 34 11.01 -2.91 -17.70
C GLY A 34 10.83 -3.87 -16.52
N LEU A 35 11.73 -3.77 -15.56
CA LEU A 35 11.74 -4.62 -14.37
C LEU A 35 10.97 -3.96 -13.24
N TRP A 36 9.86 -4.56 -12.81
CA TRP A 36 9.03 -4.10 -11.69
C TRP A 36 9.20 -5.01 -10.48
N MET A 37 9.84 -4.48 -9.43
CA MET A 37 10.04 -5.19 -8.15
C MET A 37 8.80 -5.05 -7.27
N ASN A 38 8.27 -6.17 -6.76
CA ASN A 38 7.20 -6.14 -5.77
C ASN A 38 7.80 -6.07 -4.36
N LEU A 39 7.65 -4.93 -3.70
CA LEU A 39 8.09 -4.66 -2.33
C LEU A 39 6.91 -4.40 -1.38
N GLY A 40 5.76 -5.03 -1.62
CA GLY A 40 4.56 -4.88 -0.79
C GLY A 40 4.69 -5.44 0.62
N VAL A 41 3.73 -5.08 1.48
CA VAL A 41 3.68 -5.47 2.91
C VAL A 41 3.80 -6.98 3.11
N ASP A 42 3.15 -7.79 2.28
CA ASP A 42 3.19 -9.25 2.40
C ASP A 42 4.60 -9.81 2.20
N ARG A 43 5.43 -9.18 1.35
CA ARG A 43 6.83 -9.57 1.15
C ARG A 43 7.67 -9.26 2.39
N PHE A 44 7.44 -8.11 3.01
CA PHE A 44 8.10 -7.75 4.26
C PHE A 44 7.65 -8.64 5.44
N MET A 45 6.37 -9.03 5.50
CA MET A 45 5.91 -10.01 6.50
C MET A 45 6.62 -11.35 6.36
N GLN A 46 6.84 -11.83 5.12
CA GLN A 46 7.55 -13.09 4.87
C GLN A 46 9.00 -13.09 5.39
N MET A 47 9.64 -11.93 5.46
CA MET A 47 10.99 -11.77 6.02
C MET A 47 10.99 -11.62 7.55
N THR A 48 9.81 -11.38 8.15
CA THR A 48 9.70 -11.10 9.59
C THR A 48 9.66 -12.41 10.39
N PRO A 49 10.46 -12.57 11.45
CA PRO A 49 10.41 -13.78 12.28
C PRO A 49 9.02 -13.98 12.89
N ALA A 50 8.56 -15.24 12.95
CA ALA A 50 7.19 -15.60 13.36
C ALA A 50 6.75 -14.98 14.70
N ARG A 51 7.64 -14.81 15.67
CA ARG A 51 7.35 -14.19 16.98
C ARG A 51 6.92 -12.72 16.88
N TYR A 52 7.23 -12.03 15.79
CA TYR A 52 6.92 -10.62 15.55
C TYR A 52 5.81 -10.43 14.51
N LEU A 53 5.20 -11.52 14.04
CA LEU A 53 4.06 -11.41 13.13
C LEU A 53 2.80 -10.94 13.88
N PRO A 54 1.93 -10.16 13.23
CA PRO A 54 1.93 -9.80 11.80
C PRO A 54 2.89 -8.65 11.42
N GLY A 55 3.72 -8.13 12.34
CA GLY A 55 4.72 -7.12 12.02
C GLY A 55 4.12 -5.89 11.32
N ILE A 56 4.65 -5.57 10.14
CA ILE A 56 4.16 -4.45 9.29
C ILE A 56 2.70 -4.61 8.85
N GLY A 57 2.15 -5.82 8.86
CA GLY A 57 0.75 -6.13 8.53
C GLY A 57 -0.21 -6.01 9.71
N LEU A 58 0.20 -5.40 10.83
CA LEU A 58 -0.66 -5.22 12.01
C LEU A 58 -1.91 -4.44 11.65
N ARG A 59 -3.06 -5.00 12.03
CA ARG A 59 -4.39 -4.47 11.71
C ARG A 59 -4.75 -3.27 12.58
N PRO A 60 -5.66 -2.39 12.09
CA PRO A 60 -6.26 -1.35 12.93
C PRO A 60 -6.94 -1.97 14.15
N GLY A 61 -6.84 -1.29 15.31
CA GLY A 61 -7.38 -1.75 16.57
C GLY A 61 -6.55 -2.83 17.27
N GLY A 62 -5.39 -3.13 16.79
CA GLY A 62 -4.24 -3.89 17.30
C GLY A 62 -4.50 -5.11 18.16
N GLU A 63 -4.29 -6.31 17.63
CA GLU A 63 -4.29 -7.57 18.39
C GLU A 63 -2.95 -7.79 19.13
N ARG A 64 -1.90 -7.03 18.76
CA ARG A 64 -0.52 -7.18 19.22
C ARG A 64 0.08 -5.83 19.60
N GLN A 65 -0.41 -5.22 20.69
CA GLN A 65 0.10 -3.94 21.20
C GLN A 65 1.59 -3.98 21.56
N ASP A 66 2.09 -5.16 21.88
CA ASP A 66 3.51 -5.39 22.17
C ASP A 66 4.43 -5.16 20.96
N ILE A 67 3.95 -5.37 19.74
CA ILE A 67 4.71 -5.15 18.50
C ILE A 67 4.38 -3.83 17.80
N GLU A 68 3.35 -3.10 18.19
CA GLU A 68 3.03 -1.79 17.60
C GLU A 68 4.24 -0.84 17.51
N PRO A 69 5.15 -0.76 18.51
CA PRO A 69 6.35 0.09 18.42
C PRO A 69 7.29 -0.28 17.28
N LEU A 70 7.23 -1.52 16.78
CA LEU A 70 8.07 -1.97 15.67
C LEU A 70 7.49 -1.59 14.29
N VAL A 71 6.17 -1.36 14.20
CA VAL A 71 5.49 -1.10 12.93
C VAL A 71 6.08 0.10 12.18
N PRO A 72 6.31 1.29 12.80
CA PRO A 72 6.96 2.41 12.13
C PRO A 72 8.37 2.07 11.63
N ILE A 73 9.13 1.27 12.40
CA ILE A 73 10.49 0.87 12.02
C ILE A 73 10.45 -0.02 10.79
N LEU A 74 9.51 -0.97 10.73
CA LEU A 74 9.34 -1.88 9.60
C LEU A 74 8.88 -1.13 8.34
N TYR A 75 7.95 -0.18 8.48
CA TYR A 75 7.56 0.71 7.37
C TYR A 75 8.74 1.56 6.90
N SER A 76 9.51 2.15 7.82
CA SER A 76 10.71 2.90 7.47
C SER A 76 11.70 2.06 6.66
N ALA A 77 11.98 0.82 7.09
CA ALA A 77 12.86 -0.10 6.37
C ALA A 77 12.32 -0.45 4.98
N MET A 78 11.01 -0.67 4.86
CA MET A 78 10.36 -0.93 3.57
C MET A 78 10.52 0.27 2.62
N TYR A 79 10.21 1.48 3.09
CA TYR A 79 10.26 2.68 2.26
C TYR A 79 11.70 3.09 1.89
N GLU A 80 12.69 2.87 2.76
CA GLU A 80 14.11 3.01 2.41
C GLU A 80 14.53 1.99 1.33
N SER A 81 14.02 0.77 1.40
CA SER A 81 14.27 -0.24 0.36
C SER A 81 13.65 0.20 -0.98
N ILE A 82 12.42 0.70 -0.98
CA ILE A 82 11.75 1.25 -2.18
C ILE A 82 12.60 2.40 -2.77
N ALA A 83 13.02 3.33 -1.93
CA ALA A 83 13.85 4.46 -2.36
C ALA A 83 15.19 4.00 -2.96
N ALA A 84 15.84 3.01 -2.36
CA ALA A 84 17.10 2.46 -2.86
C ALA A 84 16.94 1.82 -4.24
N HIS A 85 15.86 1.04 -4.47
CA HIS A 85 15.57 0.44 -5.77
C HIS A 85 15.36 1.51 -6.85
N SER A 86 14.52 2.52 -6.57
CA SER A 86 14.28 3.61 -7.51
C SER A 86 15.55 4.38 -7.86
N ARG A 87 16.40 4.69 -6.86
CA ARG A 87 17.69 5.38 -7.09
C ARG A 87 18.67 4.57 -7.93
N LEU A 88 18.52 3.25 -7.97
CA LEU A 88 19.30 2.34 -8.81
C LEU A 88 18.68 2.13 -10.21
N GLY A 89 17.58 2.82 -10.52
CA GLY A 89 16.88 2.70 -11.80
C GLY A 89 15.90 1.53 -11.90
N LEU A 90 15.58 0.86 -10.79
CA LEU A 90 14.63 -0.24 -10.77
C LEU A 90 13.20 0.28 -10.48
N ASN A 91 12.24 -0.11 -11.30
CA ASN A 91 10.84 0.20 -11.03
C ASN A 91 10.33 -0.63 -9.86
N VAL A 92 9.43 -0.03 -9.07
CA VAL A 92 8.87 -0.66 -7.88
C VAL A 92 7.35 -0.55 -7.88
N VAL A 93 6.66 -1.65 -7.59
CA VAL A 93 5.25 -1.66 -7.27
C VAL A 93 5.04 -2.18 -5.86
N VAL A 94 4.18 -1.52 -5.09
CA VAL A 94 3.98 -1.80 -3.66
C VAL A 94 2.49 -1.85 -3.37
N ASP A 95 2.03 -2.91 -2.70
CA ASP A 95 0.69 -2.95 -2.13
C ASP A 95 0.74 -2.78 -0.61
N VAL A 96 -0.01 -1.78 -0.13
CA VAL A 96 -0.07 -1.37 1.27
C VAL A 96 -1.52 -1.18 1.73
N GLY A 97 -1.71 -1.10 3.05
CA GLY A 97 -2.94 -0.65 3.67
C GLY A 97 -2.56 0.32 4.80
N HIS A 98 -2.23 1.56 4.43
CA HIS A 98 -1.89 2.57 5.42
C HIS A 98 -3.09 2.92 6.29
N HIS A 99 -2.90 2.91 7.59
CA HIS A 99 -3.81 3.44 8.59
C HIS A 99 -3.00 3.94 9.78
N ASP A 100 -3.59 4.76 10.61
CA ASP A 100 -2.97 5.20 11.87
C ASP A 100 -3.82 4.85 13.12
N ALA A 101 -4.78 3.94 12.96
CA ALA A 101 -5.66 3.44 14.01
C ALA A 101 -4.95 2.41 14.92
N TYR A 102 -3.86 2.83 15.54
CA TYR A 102 -3.12 2.13 16.58
C TYR A 102 -3.50 2.64 17.97
N ALA A 103 -2.90 2.12 19.03
CA ALA A 103 -3.10 2.62 20.41
C ALA A 103 -2.75 4.11 20.54
N ARG A 104 -1.88 4.62 19.67
CA ARG A 104 -1.60 6.04 19.46
C ARG A 104 -1.19 6.24 18.00
N GLU A 105 -1.41 7.43 17.47
CA GLU A 105 -0.95 7.80 16.13
C GLU A 105 0.58 7.61 15.99
N ARG A 106 0.98 7.09 14.84
CA ARG A 106 2.38 6.77 14.52
C ARG A 106 2.94 7.62 13.39
N GLY A 107 2.09 8.30 12.62
CA GLY A 107 2.46 9.15 11.51
C GLY A 107 3.15 8.41 10.36
N ILE A 108 2.81 7.13 10.14
CA ILE A 108 3.52 6.24 9.22
C ILE A 108 3.46 6.75 7.80
N LEU A 109 2.28 7.18 7.32
CA LEU A 109 2.12 7.65 5.95
C LEU A 109 2.94 8.93 5.69
N ALA A 110 2.97 9.84 6.66
CA ALA A 110 3.76 11.07 6.59
C ALA A 110 5.27 10.78 6.54
N ASP A 111 5.75 9.88 7.40
CA ASP A 111 7.15 9.45 7.39
C ASP A 111 7.54 8.78 6.07
N SER A 112 6.67 7.91 5.56
CA SER A 112 6.82 7.24 4.26
C SER A 112 6.92 8.26 3.12
N ALA A 113 6.06 9.28 3.13
CA ALA A 113 6.07 10.32 2.12
C ALA A 113 7.38 11.15 2.14
N ARG A 114 7.89 11.47 3.31
CA ARG A 114 9.19 12.17 3.44
C ARG A 114 10.36 11.34 2.92
N ARG A 115 10.38 10.02 3.13
CA ARG A 115 11.44 9.11 2.65
C ARG A 115 11.51 9.01 1.14
N LEU A 116 10.37 9.13 0.46
CA LEU A 116 10.30 9.10 -1.00
C LEU A 116 10.30 10.50 -1.63
N ASN A 117 10.55 11.56 -0.86
CA ASN A 117 10.58 12.91 -1.40
C ASN A 117 11.63 13.04 -2.53
N GLY A 118 11.21 13.63 -3.65
CA GLY A 118 12.05 13.79 -4.84
C GLY A 118 12.16 12.55 -5.73
N LEU A 119 11.48 11.45 -5.40
CA LEU A 119 11.39 10.27 -6.27
C LEU A 119 10.08 10.28 -7.08
N PRO A 120 10.04 9.61 -8.25
CA PRO A 120 8.86 9.55 -9.12
C PRO A 120 7.83 8.55 -8.55
N VAL A 121 6.96 9.04 -7.68
CA VAL A 121 5.94 8.25 -6.99
C VAL A 121 4.56 8.52 -7.57
N LEU A 122 3.85 7.46 -7.94
CA LEU A 122 2.42 7.46 -8.21
C LEU A 122 1.70 6.77 -7.05
N PHE A 123 0.89 7.52 -6.29
CA PHE A 123 0.12 7.02 -5.16
C PHE A 123 -1.33 6.78 -5.56
N VAL A 124 -1.74 5.51 -5.56
CA VAL A 124 -3.04 5.07 -6.06
C VAL A 124 -3.92 4.58 -4.92
N GLY A 125 -5.11 5.18 -4.77
CA GLY A 125 -6.18 4.69 -3.92
C GLY A 125 -6.92 3.53 -4.61
N VAL A 126 -6.95 2.36 -3.97
CA VAL A 126 -7.64 1.18 -4.49
C VAL A 126 -8.88 0.93 -3.65
N HIS A 127 -10.02 1.36 -4.17
CA HIS A 127 -11.33 1.24 -3.55
C HIS A 127 -12.00 -0.09 -3.87
N CYS A 128 -12.82 -0.55 -2.94
CA CYS A 128 -13.73 -1.67 -3.10
C CYS A 128 -14.83 -1.58 -2.03
N PRO A 129 -16.11 -1.65 -2.39
CA PRO A 129 -17.19 -1.69 -1.43
C PRO A 129 -17.06 -2.86 -0.45
N ILE A 130 -17.48 -2.62 0.80
CA ILE A 130 -17.27 -3.59 1.89
C ILE A 130 -18.01 -4.91 1.63
N GLU A 131 -19.16 -4.87 0.95
CA GLU A 131 -19.96 -6.03 0.57
C GLU A 131 -19.14 -6.96 -0.34
N ILE A 132 -18.47 -6.40 -1.34
CA ILE A 132 -17.61 -7.14 -2.27
C ILE A 132 -16.37 -7.69 -1.56
N ILE A 133 -15.81 -6.94 -0.63
CA ILE A 133 -14.69 -7.41 0.20
C ILE A 133 -15.11 -8.61 1.04
N MET A 134 -16.29 -8.58 1.64
CA MET A 134 -16.81 -9.68 2.46
C MET A 134 -17.09 -10.93 1.62
N GLU A 135 -17.63 -10.78 0.41
CA GLU A 135 -17.80 -11.87 -0.55
C GLU A 135 -16.45 -12.50 -0.92
N ARG A 136 -15.45 -11.68 -1.29
CA ARG A 136 -14.09 -12.14 -1.61
C ARG A 136 -13.43 -12.88 -0.43
N ARG A 137 -13.69 -12.45 0.81
CA ARG A 137 -13.19 -13.12 2.03
C ARG A 137 -13.78 -14.51 2.18
N GLN A 138 -15.09 -14.64 2.03
CA GLN A 138 -15.79 -15.94 2.11
C GLN A 138 -15.25 -16.92 1.08
N ASN A 139 -15.11 -16.49 -0.17
CA ASN A 139 -14.63 -17.33 -1.28
C ASN A 139 -13.18 -17.80 -1.11
N THR A 140 -12.37 -17.13 -0.29
CA THR A 140 -10.97 -17.49 -0.05
C THR A 140 -10.73 -18.19 1.29
N GLY A 141 -11.80 -18.54 2.04
CA GLY A 141 -11.69 -19.25 3.32
C GLY A 141 -11.01 -18.44 4.44
N TRP A 142 -10.85 -17.14 4.26
CA TRP A 142 -10.14 -16.29 5.22
C TRP A 142 -11.08 -15.78 6.33
N ASN A 143 -11.50 -16.71 7.20
CA ASN A 143 -12.41 -16.46 8.32
C ASN A 143 -11.71 -16.02 9.61
N VAL A 144 -10.59 -15.29 9.52
CA VAL A 144 -9.85 -14.85 10.70
C VAL A 144 -10.63 -13.75 11.42
N GLY A 145 -11.12 -14.06 12.64
CA GLY A 145 -11.65 -13.09 13.59
C GLY A 145 -13.17 -12.99 13.71
N SER A 146 -13.93 -13.96 13.25
CA SER A 146 -15.37 -14.06 13.59
C SER A 146 -15.56 -14.80 14.93
N THR A 147 -15.09 -14.20 16.02
CA THR A 147 -15.50 -14.59 17.37
C THR A 147 -16.61 -13.64 17.82
N GLY A 148 -17.81 -13.82 17.27
CA GLY A 148 -18.97 -13.04 17.66
C GLY A 148 -20.08 -13.06 16.61
N ASP A 149 -21.32 -12.83 17.03
CA ASP A 149 -22.53 -12.78 16.22
C ASP A 149 -22.61 -11.60 15.23
N SER A 150 -21.54 -10.84 15.06
CA SER A 150 -21.52 -9.73 14.11
C SER A 150 -21.18 -10.23 12.69
N PRO A 151 -22.04 -9.93 11.70
CA PRO A 151 -21.80 -10.31 10.32
C PRO A 151 -20.52 -9.67 9.73
N MET A 152 -19.95 -8.66 10.40
CA MET A 152 -18.79 -7.91 9.96
C MET A 152 -17.75 -7.76 11.09
N PRO A 153 -16.54 -8.33 10.95
CA PRO A 153 -15.49 -8.20 11.95
C PRO A 153 -15.04 -6.74 12.15
N HIS A 154 -14.93 -6.30 13.39
CA HIS A 154 -14.53 -4.93 13.75
C HIS A 154 -13.23 -4.43 13.06
N PRO A 155 -12.15 -5.23 12.92
CA PRO A 155 -10.97 -4.78 12.19
C PRO A 155 -11.22 -4.48 10.70
N VAL A 156 -12.22 -5.12 10.08
CA VAL A 156 -12.59 -4.84 8.67
C VAL A 156 -13.28 -3.48 8.56
N GLN A 157 -14.16 -3.17 9.50
CA GLN A 157 -14.82 -1.87 9.56
C GLN A 157 -13.81 -0.74 9.79
N LEU A 158 -12.88 -0.92 10.73
CA LEU A 158 -11.81 0.05 11.01
C LEU A 158 -10.92 0.26 9.78
N TRP A 159 -10.57 -0.80 9.05
CA TRP A 159 -9.79 -0.61 7.83
C TRP A 159 -10.55 0.19 6.78
N GLN A 160 -11.85 -0.06 6.64
CA GLN A 160 -12.66 0.65 5.66
C GLN A 160 -12.78 2.15 5.98
N SER A 161 -12.81 2.53 7.27
CA SER A 161 -12.84 3.93 7.69
C SER A 161 -11.48 4.62 7.62
N GLU A 162 -10.39 3.91 7.90
CA GLU A 162 -9.09 4.52 8.18
C GLU A 162 -8.11 4.51 7.00
N VAL A 163 -8.19 3.48 6.12
CA VAL A 163 -7.15 3.25 5.10
C VAL A 163 -7.02 4.37 4.08
N HIS A 164 -8.09 5.12 3.84
CA HIS A 164 -8.11 6.20 2.87
C HIS A 164 -7.94 7.61 3.49
N ILE A 165 -7.60 7.71 4.78
CA ILE A 165 -7.30 9.00 5.41
C ILE A 165 -5.83 9.36 5.15
N PRO A 166 -5.54 10.58 4.68
CA PRO A 166 -6.40 11.77 4.48
C PRO A 166 -7.06 11.88 3.09
N GLY A 167 -7.05 10.86 2.27
CA GLY A 167 -7.68 10.87 0.94
C GLY A 167 -6.89 11.65 -0.13
N ILE A 168 -5.58 11.73 0.02
CA ILE A 168 -4.69 12.43 -0.92
C ILE A 168 -4.05 11.40 -1.83
N TYR A 169 -4.57 11.26 -3.04
CA TYR A 169 -4.07 10.35 -4.07
C TYR A 169 -3.73 11.12 -5.36
N ASP A 170 -2.91 10.51 -6.21
CA ASP A 170 -2.70 10.95 -7.59
C ASP A 170 -3.77 10.36 -8.51
N LEU A 171 -4.20 9.14 -8.19
CA LEU A 171 -5.18 8.37 -8.96
C LEU A 171 -6.01 7.50 -7.99
N GLU A 172 -7.28 7.29 -8.31
CA GLU A 172 -8.14 6.37 -7.60
C GLU A 172 -8.77 5.37 -8.57
N VAL A 173 -8.84 4.09 -8.20
CA VAL A 173 -9.47 3.02 -8.97
C VAL A 173 -10.42 2.22 -8.09
N ASP A 174 -11.54 1.75 -8.66
CA ASP A 174 -12.51 0.89 -7.97
C ASP A 174 -12.52 -0.50 -8.60
N THR A 175 -12.10 -1.49 -7.83
CA THR A 175 -12.00 -2.89 -8.26
C THR A 175 -13.33 -3.64 -8.22
N SER A 176 -14.41 -3.01 -7.81
CA SER A 176 -15.76 -3.54 -8.00
C SER A 176 -16.28 -3.26 -9.42
N LEU A 177 -15.75 -2.21 -10.07
CA LEU A 177 -16.13 -1.75 -11.39
C LEU A 177 -15.12 -2.17 -12.48
N LEU A 178 -13.83 -2.25 -12.12
CA LEU A 178 -12.74 -2.51 -13.04
C LEU A 178 -12.05 -3.84 -12.73
N SER A 179 -11.73 -4.59 -13.79
CA SER A 179 -10.85 -5.76 -13.67
C SER A 179 -9.42 -5.36 -13.29
N PRO A 180 -8.58 -6.26 -12.74
CA PRO A 180 -7.19 -5.94 -12.47
C PRO A 180 -6.41 -5.42 -13.68
N GLY A 181 -6.69 -5.97 -14.87
CA GLY A 181 -6.09 -5.51 -16.14
C GLY A 181 -6.54 -4.09 -16.51
N ALA A 182 -7.83 -3.78 -16.33
CA ALA A 182 -8.34 -2.43 -16.58
C ALA A 182 -7.77 -1.41 -15.58
N CYS A 183 -7.64 -1.77 -14.30
CA CYS A 183 -6.98 -0.93 -13.30
C CYS A 183 -5.52 -0.66 -13.70
N ALA A 184 -4.78 -1.69 -14.10
CA ALA A 184 -3.39 -1.55 -14.52
C ALA A 184 -3.25 -0.66 -15.77
N GLU A 185 -4.19 -0.74 -16.72
CA GLU A 185 -4.17 0.13 -17.90
C GLU A 185 -4.40 1.60 -17.55
N VAL A 186 -5.35 1.91 -16.66
CA VAL A 186 -5.57 3.26 -16.14
C VAL A 186 -4.30 3.80 -15.45
N ILE A 187 -3.62 2.95 -14.66
CA ILE A 187 -2.36 3.29 -14.00
C ILE A 187 -1.27 3.56 -15.04
N ARG A 188 -1.15 2.73 -16.10
CA ARG A 188 -0.16 2.91 -17.17
C ARG A 188 -0.33 4.24 -17.88
N GLN A 189 -1.56 4.59 -18.23
CA GLN A 189 -1.87 5.86 -18.89
C GLN A 189 -1.47 7.04 -18.00
N HIS A 190 -1.75 6.97 -16.71
CA HIS A 190 -1.41 8.03 -15.77
C HIS A 190 0.10 8.20 -15.55
N LEU A 191 0.90 7.14 -15.65
CA LEU A 191 2.36 7.22 -15.59
C LEU A 191 2.95 8.02 -16.76
N GLY A 192 2.30 8.02 -17.93
CA GLY A 192 2.72 8.78 -19.10
C GLY A 192 2.39 10.27 -19.03
N ASP A 193 1.37 10.62 -18.29
CA ASP A 193 0.84 11.99 -18.17
C ASP A 193 1.56 12.74 -17.04
N SER A 194 2.77 13.15 -17.27
CA SER A 194 3.57 13.80 -16.24
C SER A 194 2.98 15.13 -15.78
N PRO A 195 2.86 15.33 -14.50
CA PRO A 195 2.55 16.62 -14.05
C PRO A 195 2.88 17.14 -12.70
N ALA A 196 1.99 17.81 -12.08
CA ALA A 196 1.86 18.41 -10.78
C ALA A 196 2.54 17.61 -9.63
N PRO A 197 2.87 18.22 -8.48
CA PRO A 197 3.44 17.51 -7.33
C PRO A 197 2.64 16.27 -7.01
N SER A 198 3.31 15.13 -6.90
CA SER A 198 2.65 13.87 -6.57
C SER A 198 1.94 13.95 -5.22
N ALA A 199 0.97 13.09 -4.99
CA ALA A 199 0.27 12.99 -3.71
C ALA A 199 1.28 12.82 -2.56
N PHE A 200 2.35 12.05 -2.76
CA PHE A 200 3.40 11.88 -1.77
C PHE A 200 4.15 13.18 -1.44
N GLN A 201 4.38 14.05 -2.42
CA GLN A 201 4.96 15.38 -2.16
C GLN A 201 4.00 16.25 -1.34
N ARG A 202 2.71 16.21 -1.66
CA ARG A 202 1.66 16.91 -0.89
C ARG A 202 1.56 16.39 0.54
N LEU A 203 1.60 15.07 0.72
CA LEU A 203 1.60 14.42 2.04
C LEU A 203 2.84 14.81 2.86
N ALA A 204 4.03 14.82 2.26
CA ALA A 204 5.26 15.23 2.92
C ALA A 204 5.19 16.68 3.44
N ALA A 205 4.56 17.57 2.67
CA ALA A 205 4.39 19.00 3.04
C ALA A 205 3.26 19.23 4.05
N HIS A 206 2.21 18.39 4.04
CA HIS A 206 1.04 18.57 4.89
C HIS A 206 1.32 18.29 6.38
N TYR A 207 2.31 17.47 6.68
CA TYR A 207 2.68 17.06 8.03
C TYR A 207 3.99 17.70 8.53
N THR A 208 4.43 18.79 7.92
CA THR A 208 5.51 19.66 8.41
C THR A 208 4.93 20.78 9.22
#